data_4b0ddbddf4bbdce4e3a83d3f376b72cb
#
_entry.id   4b0ddbddf4bbdce4e3a83d3f376b72cb
#
_cell.length_a   1.000
_cell.length_b   1.000
_cell.length_c   1.000
_cell.angle_alpha   90.00
_cell.angle_beta   90.00
_cell.angle_gamma   90.00
#
_symmetry.space_group_name_H-M   'P 1'
#
loop_
_entity.id
_entity.type
_entity.pdbx_description
1 polymer ?
#
loop_
_entity_poly.entity_id
_entity_poly.type
_entity_poly.pdbx_seq_one_letter_code
_entity_poly.pdbx_strand_id
1 'polypeptide(L)'
;RKLPLETIILEHLYDCVGGFEYFKPFSVIADLGSGGGFPGLLLGIAFPDKVVHLVEKSPKKGAYLNEAVKTLGLKNVRVHSCLVNDFKEATDVFTCRAFKSVAEIVQMTMPYFKKGTPYLLFKGRKETIDMELSQIKGLKYTTKLEKICPEIKDKERYMLFLQNQN
;
A
#
# COMPACT_ATOMS: atom_id res chain seq x y z
N ARG A 1 -9.59 -4.71 -21.50
CA ARG A 1 -9.49 -6.18 -21.63
C ARG A 1 -9.78 -6.77 -20.26
N LYS A 2 -10.76 -7.66 -20.15
CA LYS A 2 -11.00 -8.38 -18.88
C LYS A 2 -9.88 -9.41 -18.71
N LEU A 3 -9.17 -9.36 -17.57
CA LEU A 3 -8.19 -10.37 -17.22
C LEU A 3 -8.90 -11.68 -16.86
N PRO A 4 -8.34 -12.86 -17.17
CA PRO A 4 -8.84 -14.12 -16.66
C PRO A 4 -8.89 -14.13 -15.13
N LEU A 5 -9.88 -14.81 -14.54
CA LEU A 5 -10.05 -14.87 -13.08
C LEU A 5 -8.80 -15.44 -12.37
N GLU A 6 -8.21 -16.47 -12.96
CA GLU A 6 -6.95 -17.07 -12.45
C GLU A 6 -5.82 -16.05 -12.38
N THR A 7 -5.67 -15.20 -13.41
CA THR A 7 -4.67 -14.12 -13.43
C THR A 7 -4.94 -13.11 -12.30
N ILE A 8 -6.21 -12.75 -12.07
CA ILE A 8 -6.58 -11.84 -10.97
C ILE A 8 -6.23 -12.46 -9.63
N ILE A 9 -6.54 -13.73 -9.42
CA ILE A 9 -6.24 -14.44 -8.19
C ILE A 9 -4.73 -14.51 -7.96
N LEU A 10 -3.96 -15.02 -8.94
CA LEU A 10 -2.54 -15.25 -8.80
C LEU A 10 -1.72 -13.95 -8.76
N GLU A 11 -2.05 -12.97 -9.60
CA GLU A 11 -1.22 -11.77 -9.75
C GLU A 11 -1.62 -10.61 -8.84
N HIS A 12 -2.82 -10.64 -8.28
CA HIS A 12 -3.30 -9.54 -7.46
C HIS A 12 -3.66 -9.95 -6.04
N LEU A 13 -4.48 -10.97 -5.85
CA LEU A 13 -4.89 -11.39 -4.51
C LEU A 13 -3.74 -12.04 -3.75
N TYR A 14 -3.08 -13.01 -4.37
CA TYR A 14 -2.03 -13.78 -3.74
C TYR A 14 -0.82 -12.92 -3.33
N ASP A 15 -0.38 -12.02 -4.24
CA ASP A 15 0.68 -11.06 -3.93
C ASP A 15 0.36 -10.21 -2.69
N CYS A 16 -0.91 -9.81 -2.50
CA CYS A 16 -1.31 -9.02 -1.35
C CYS A 16 -1.35 -9.83 -0.05
N VAL A 17 -1.93 -11.03 -0.11
CA VAL A 17 -2.09 -11.91 1.07
C VAL A 17 -0.73 -12.27 1.68
N GLY A 18 0.30 -12.48 0.87
CA GLY A 18 1.66 -12.78 1.35
C GLY A 18 2.28 -11.70 2.25
N GLY A 19 1.75 -10.49 2.22
CA GLY A 19 2.20 -9.38 3.09
C GLY A 19 1.33 -9.11 4.31
N PHE A 20 0.20 -9.80 4.50
CA PHE A 20 -0.80 -9.43 5.52
C PHE A 20 -0.30 -9.54 6.96
N GLU A 21 0.55 -10.50 7.26
CA GLU A 21 1.13 -10.68 8.59
C GLU A 21 1.80 -9.40 9.12
N TYR A 22 2.40 -8.62 8.23
CA TYR A 22 3.12 -7.41 8.60
C TYR A 22 2.20 -6.25 9.02
N PHE A 23 0.90 -6.32 8.70
CA PHE A 23 -0.08 -5.29 9.09
C PHE A 23 -0.72 -5.54 10.45
N LYS A 24 -0.51 -6.69 11.07
CA LYS A 24 -1.10 -7.05 12.38
C LYS A 24 -0.85 -6.01 13.48
N PRO A 25 0.34 -5.40 13.61
CA PRO A 25 0.63 -4.44 14.68
C PRO A 25 -0.10 -3.09 14.57
N PHE A 26 -0.64 -2.75 13.39
CA PHE A 26 -1.20 -1.43 13.11
C PHE A 26 -2.73 -1.43 13.21
N SER A 27 -3.30 -0.34 13.74
CA SER A 27 -4.76 -0.16 13.86
C SER A 27 -5.34 0.65 12.70
N VAL A 28 -4.56 1.58 12.15
CA VAL A 28 -4.98 2.47 11.06
C VAL A 28 -4.00 2.36 9.89
N ILE A 29 -4.49 1.92 8.75
CA ILE A 29 -3.71 1.67 7.54
C ILE A 29 -4.17 2.63 6.44
N ALA A 30 -3.25 3.26 5.73
CA ALA A 30 -3.58 4.06 4.55
C ALA A 30 -2.93 3.48 3.29
N ASP A 31 -3.76 3.09 2.32
CA ASP A 31 -3.36 2.60 1.01
C ASP A 31 -3.32 3.76 0.02
N LEU A 32 -2.13 4.08 -0.47
CA LEU A 32 -1.86 5.23 -1.34
C LEU A 32 -1.97 4.86 -2.82
N GLY A 33 -2.81 5.60 -3.54
CA GLY A 33 -3.08 5.33 -4.94
C GLY A 33 -3.83 4.01 -5.12
N SER A 34 -4.88 3.80 -4.34
CA SER A 34 -5.58 2.52 -4.19
C SER A 34 -6.12 1.91 -5.50
N GLY A 35 -6.35 2.72 -6.53
CA GLY A 35 -6.67 2.28 -7.89
C GLY A 35 -7.84 1.30 -7.97
N GLY A 36 -7.54 0.02 -8.21
CA GLY A 36 -8.49 -1.08 -8.23
C GLY A 36 -8.83 -1.66 -6.85
N GLY A 37 -8.28 -1.07 -5.77
CA GLY A 37 -8.57 -1.47 -4.39
C GLY A 37 -7.56 -2.46 -3.80
N PHE A 38 -6.41 -2.70 -4.44
CA PHE A 38 -5.39 -3.61 -3.96
C PHE A 38 -4.12 -2.89 -3.50
N PRO A 39 -3.65 -3.10 -2.26
CA PRO A 39 -4.09 -4.09 -1.26
C PRO A 39 -5.26 -3.66 -0.36
N GLY A 40 -5.68 -2.39 -0.36
CA GLY A 40 -6.51 -1.78 0.66
C GLY A 40 -7.86 -2.45 0.92
N LEU A 41 -8.65 -2.80 -0.12
CA LEU A 41 -9.92 -3.54 0.07
C LEU A 41 -9.69 -4.91 0.72
N LEU A 42 -8.63 -5.62 0.32
CA LEU A 42 -8.29 -6.92 0.90
C LEU A 42 -7.86 -6.81 2.36
N LEU A 43 -7.12 -5.76 2.72
CA LEU A 43 -6.77 -5.46 4.11
C LEU A 43 -8.04 -5.16 4.94
N GLY A 44 -9.00 -4.42 4.37
CA GLY A 44 -10.28 -4.17 5.01
C GLY A 44 -11.11 -5.42 5.26
N ILE A 45 -11.07 -6.40 4.35
CA ILE A 45 -11.73 -7.70 4.50
C ILE A 45 -11.01 -8.56 5.55
N ALA A 46 -9.68 -8.63 5.48
CA ALA A 46 -8.88 -9.49 6.35
C ALA A 46 -8.81 -9.01 7.80
N PHE A 47 -8.93 -7.69 8.02
CA PHE A 47 -8.80 -7.06 9.33
C PHE A 47 -10.01 -6.16 9.63
N PRO A 48 -11.18 -6.71 9.94
CA PRO A 48 -12.40 -5.93 10.16
C PRO A 48 -12.36 -5.03 11.40
N ASP A 49 -11.42 -5.26 12.30
CA ASP A 49 -11.14 -4.48 13.50
C ASP A 49 -10.22 -3.27 13.28
N LYS A 50 -9.60 -3.17 12.08
CA LYS A 50 -8.69 -2.07 11.71
C LYS A 50 -9.40 -1.05 10.82
N VAL A 51 -8.99 0.21 10.89
CA VAL A 51 -9.43 1.24 9.95
C VAL A 51 -8.52 1.23 8.73
N VAL A 52 -9.11 1.18 7.53
CA VAL A 52 -8.36 1.23 6.27
C VAL A 52 -8.81 2.45 5.46
N HIS A 53 -7.89 3.35 5.18
CA HIS A 53 -8.07 4.49 4.30
C HIS A 53 -7.61 4.14 2.89
N LEU A 54 -8.48 4.32 1.89
CA LEU A 54 -8.16 4.20 0.47
C LEU A 54 -8.00 5.60 -0.11
N VAL A 55 -6.78 5.97 -0.50
CA VAL A 55 -6.49 7.31 -1.04
C VAL A 55 -6.33 7.22 -2.56
N GLU A 56 -7.26 7.79 -3.31
CA GLU A 56 -7.27 7.74 -4.78
C GLU A 56 -7.70 9.09 -5.38
N LYS A 57 -6.84 9.67 -6.21
CA LYS A 57 -7.10 10.99 -6.81
C LYS A 57 -8.13 11.00 -7.94
N SER A 58 -8.32 9.87 -8.62
CA SER A 58 -9.25 9.75 -9.76
C SER A 58 -10.69 9.66 -9.27
N PRO A 59 -11.59 10.62 -9.60
CA PRO A 59 -12.99 10.54 -9.20
C PRO A 59 -13.69 9.26 -9.67
N LYS A 60 -13.38 8.79 -10.88
CA LYS A 60 -13.93 7.56 -11.44
C LYS A 60 -13.53 6.32 -10.63
N LYS A 61 -12.24 6.23 -10.23
CA LYS A 61 -11.76 5.13 -9.39
C LYS A 61 -12.28 5.24 -7.96
N GLY A 62 -12.36 6.46 -7.41
CA GLY A 62 -12.96 6.72 -6.11
C GLY A 62 -14.43 6.27 -6.04
N ALA A 63 -15.22 6.58 -7.08
CA ALA A 63 -16.60 6.10 -7.19
C ALA A 63 -16.68 4.56 -7.23
N TYR A 64 -15.81 3.91 -8.00
CA TYR A 64 -15.69 2.44 -8.01
C TYR A 64 -15.37 1.88 -6.63
N LEU A 65 -14.39 2.47 -5.92
CA LEU A 65 -14.00 2.03 -4.58
C LEU A 65 -15.15 2.19 -3.57
N ASN A 66 -15.89 3.29 -3.62
CA ASN A 66 -17.07 3.50 -2.77
C ASN A 66 -18.14 2.43 -3.03
N GLU A 67 -18.40 2.11 -4.30
CA GLU A 67 -19.35 1.04 -4.65
C GLU A 67 -18.86 -0.34 -4.18
N ALA A 68 -17.56 -0.63 -4.34
CA ALA A 68 -16.96 -1.87 -3.85
C ALA A 68 -17.07 -1.99 -2.31
N VAL A 69 -16.74 -0.94 -1.56
CA VAL A 69 -16.86 -0.89 -0.10
C VAL A 69 -18.30 -1.16 0.33
N LYS A 70 -19.28 -0.53 -0.33
CA LYS A 70 -20.71 -0.73 -0.07
C LYS A 70 -21.15 -2.16 -0.37
N THR A 71 -20.81 -2.68 -1.54
CA THR A 71 -21.19 -4.03 -2.00
C THR A 71 -20.61 -5.12 -1.10
N LEU A 72 -19.36 -4.93 -0.64
CA LEU A 72 -18.69 -5.86 0.28
C LEU A 72 -19.07 -5.65 1.76
N GLY A 73 -19.88 -4.64 2.08
CA GLY A 73 -20.30 -4.34 3.44
C GLY A 73 -19.17 -3.93 4.39
N LEU A 74 -18.08 -3.34 3.89
CA LEU A 74 -16.89 -3.00 4.67
C LEU A 74 -17.12 -1.72 5.48
N LYS A 75 -17.46 -1.87 6.75
CA LYS A 75 -17.72 -0.74 7.66
C LYS A 75 -16.46 -0.05 8.16
N ASN A 76 -15.31 -0.69 8.02
CA ASN A 76 -13.99 -0.27 8.48
C ASN A 76 -13.14 0.40 7.38
N VAL A 77 -13.64 0.48 6.15
CA VAL A 77 -12.92 1.06 5.01
C VAL A 77 -13.51 2.43 4.64
N ARG A 78 -12.64 3.41 4.45
CA ARG A 78 -12.99 4.79 4.09
C ARG A 78 -12.26 5.21 2.82
N VAL A 79 -13.01 5.72 1.83
CA VAL A 79 -12.46 6.18 0.55
C VAL A 79 -12.25 7.70 0.58
N HIS A 80 -11.04 8.13 0.26
CA HIS A 80 -10.65 9.54 0.14
C HIS A 80 -10.34 9.87 -1.31
N SER A 81 -11.25 10.59 -1.97
CA SER A 81 -11.06 11.05 -3.36
C SER A 81 -10.25 12.34 -3.37
N CYS A 82 -8.94 12.25 -3.09
CA CYS A 82 -8.02 13.37 -3.01
C CYS A 82 -6.61 13.01 -3.49
N LEU A 83 -5.76 14.01 -3.66
CA LEU A 83 -4.32 13.79 -3.82
C LEU A 83 -3.71 13.26 -2.52
N VAL A 84 -2.66 12.45 -2.61
CA VAL A 84 -1.94 11.93 -1.43
C VAL A 84 -1.42 13.07 -0.54
N ASN A 85 -0.96 14.17 -1.15
CA ASN A 85 -0.50 15.36 -0.41
C ASN A 85 -1.60 16.04 0.42
N ASP A 86 -2.86 15.86 0.03
CA ASP A 86 -4.02 16.46 0.70
C ASP A 86 -4.64 15.54 1.76
N PHE A 87 -4.20 14.30 1.83
CA PHE A 87 -4.61 13.35 2.86
C PHE A 87 -4.09 13.79 4.23
N LYS A 88 -4.99 13.86 5.24
CA LYS A 88 -4.66 14.42 6.58
C LYS A 88 -5.09 13.53 7.75
N GLU A 89 -5.66 12.35 7.46
CA GLU A 89 -6.14 11.45 8.51
C GLU A 89 -4.98 10.84 9.32
N ALA A 90 -5.23 10.59 10.59
CA ALA A 90 -4.30 9.83 11.43
C ALA A 90 -4.06 8.46 10.83
N THR A 91 -2.79 8.04 10.79
CA THR A 91 -2.37 6.82 10.11
C THR A 91 -1.18 6.22 10.85
N ASP A 92 -1.26 4.92 11.14
CA ASP A 92 -0.19 4.18 11.81
C ASP A 92 0.84 3.66 10.80
N VAL A 93 0.39 3.33 9.57
CA VAL A 93 1.25 2.78 8.51
C VAL A 93 0.72 3.15 7.13
N PHE A 94 1.62 3.50 6.23
CA PHE A 94 1.33 3.63 4.81
C PHE A 94 1.64 2.35 4.04
N THR A 95 0.79 2.04 3.08
CA THR A 95 1.03 0.98 2.10
C THR A 95 0.70 1.45 0.69
N CYS A 96 1.21 0.76 -0.29
CA CYS A 96 0.77 0.85 -1.68
C CYS A 96 1.27 -0.35 -2.48
N ARG A 97 0.66 -0.56 -3.65
CA ARG A 97 1.13 -1.50 -4.67
C ARG A 97 1.04 -0.86 -6.05
N ALA A 98 2.14 -0.90 -6.83
CA ALA A 98 2.21 -0.37 -8.20
C ALA A 98 1.73 1.09 -8.32
N PHE A 99 2.16 1.94 -7.39
CA PHE A 99 1.77 3.36 -7.34
C PHE A 99 2.90 4.26 -7.86
N LYS A 100 3.87 4.59 -7.02
CA LYS A 100 4.95 5.53 -7.28
C LYS A 100 6.29 4.97 -6.81
N SER A 101 7.41 5.62 -7.17
CA SER A 101 8.71 5.32 -6.57
C SER A 101 8.71 5.61 -5.06
N VAL A 102 9.58 4.94 -4.32
CA VAL A 102 9.70 5.14 -2.86
C VAL A 102 9.99 6.60 -2.53
N ALA A 103 10.88 7.24 -3.29
CA ALA A 103 11.24 8.65 -3.09
C ALA A 103 10.04 9.59 -3.29
N GLU A 104 9.23 9.38 -4.33
CA GLU A 104 8.01 10.17 -4.57
C GLU A 104 6.99 9.97 -3.44
N ILE A 105 6.79 8.72 -2.97
CA ILE A 105 5.86 8.42 -1.87
C ILE A 105 6.29 9.16 -0.61
N VAL A 106 7.57 9.08 -0.22
CA VAL A 106 8.11 9.80 0.94
C VAL A 106 7.93 11.31 0.79
N GLN A 107 8.20 11.86 -0.40
CA GLN A 107 8.01 13.28 -0.67
C GLN A 107 6.53 13.72 -0.53
N MET A 108 5.60 12.93 -1.07
CA MET A 108 4.15 13.23 -0.99
C MET A 108 3.61 13.14 0.43
N THR A 109 4.23 12.32 1.29
CA THR A 109 3.80 12.08 2.67
C THR A 109 4.82 12.58 3.70
N MET A 110 5.65 13.56 3.34
CA MET A 110 6.75 14.07 4.17
C MET A 110 6.36 14.44 5.62
N PRO A 111 5.20 15.07 5.89
CA PRO A 111 4.81 15.36 7.27
C PRO A 111 4.66 14.10 8.14
N TYR A 112 4.18 13.01 7.58
CA TYR A 112 4.04 11.72 8.25
C TYR A 112 5.40 11.03 8.40
N PHE A 113 6.22 11.06 7.33
CA PHE A 113 7.57 10.52 7.37
C PHE A 113 8.39 11.14 8.52
N LYS A 114 8.37 12.47 8.63
CA LYS A 114 9.07 13.20 9.72
C LYS A 114 8.54 12.86 11.12
N LYS A 115 7.28 12.45 11.24
CA LYS A 115 6.70 11.98 12.51
C LYS A 115 7.05 10.52 12.83
N GLY A 116 7.74 9.83 11.91
CA GLY A 116 8.15 8.44 12.10
C GLY A 116 7.10 7.40 11.67
N THR A 117 6.03 7.81 10.97
CA THR A 117 5.06 6.85 10.42
C THR A 117 5.77 5.88 9.46
N PRO A 118 5.69 4.57 9.69
CA PRO A 118 6.34 3.57 8.85
C PRO A 118 5.60 3.32 7.54
N TYR A 119 6.33 2.73 6.61
CA TYR A 119 5.82 2.31 5.31
C TYR A 119 6.02 0.81 5.13
N LEU A 120 5.00 0.13 4.67
CA LEU A 120 4.99 -1.26 4.22
C LEU A 120 4.57 -1.28 2.75
N LEU A 121 5.56 -1.31 1.85
CA LEU A 121 5.32 -1.14 0.42
C LEU A 121 5.48 -2.48 -0.33
N PHE A 122 4.45 -2.87 -1.06
CA PHE A 122 4.53 -4.01 -1.97
C PHE A 122 5.36 -3.64 -3.19
N LYS A 123 6.47 -4.32 -3.36
CA LYS A 123 7.43 -4.06 -4.43
C LYS A 123 7.78 -5.32 -5.23
N GLY A 124 8.26 -5.12 -6.44
CA GLY A 124 8.74 -6.17 -7.33
C GLY A 124 10.24 -6.43 -7.18
N ARG A 125 10.98 -6.25 -8.28
CA ARG A 125 12.39 -6.59 -8.38
C ARG A 125 13.27 -5.80 -7.42
N LYS A 126 14.24 -6.50 -6.83
CA LYS A 126 15.18 -5.91 -5.87
C LYS A 126 15.98 -4.75 -6.48
N GLU A 127 16.45 -4.88 -7.72
CA GLU A 127 17.21 -3.83 -8.41
C GLU A 127 16.39 -2.53 -8.55
N THR A 128 15.09 -2.64 -8.81
CA THR A 128 14.19 -1.49 -8.90
C THR A 128 14.04 -0.81 -7.52
N ILE A 129 13.94 -1.60 -6.46
CA ILE A 129 13.86 -1.09 -5.08
C ILE A 129 15.13 -0.32 -4.72
N ASP A 130 16.31 -0.91 -4.98
CA ASP A 130 17.60 -0.31 -4.70
C ASP A 130 17.79 1.03 -5.46
N MET A 131 17.36 1.07 -6.73
CA MET A 131 17.36 2.29 -7.53
C MET A 131 16.41 3.37 -6.95
N GLU A 132 15.19 3.00 -6.56
CA GLU A 132 14.22 3.94 -5.99
C GLU A 132 14.69 4.48 -4.63
N LEU A 133 15.29 3.65 -3.79
CA LEU A 133 15.87 4.05 -2.50
C LEU A 133 17.04 5.02 -2.68
N SER A 134 17.90 4.82 -3.69
CA SER A 134 19.03 5.71 -4.00
C SER A 134 18.62 7.14 -4.35
N GLN A 135 17.35 7.34 -4.74
CA GLN A 135 16.77 8.66 -5.04
C GLN A 135 16.37 9.45 -3.79
N ILE A 136 16.29 8.80 -2.62
CA ILE A 136 15.99 9.49 -1.36
C ILE A 136 17.27 10.18 -0.86
N LYS A 137 17.33 11.50 -1.03
CA LYS A 137 18.51 12.31 -0.63
C LYS A 137 18.20 13.17 0.60
N GLY A 138 19.21 13.33 1.47
CA GLY A 138 19.13 14.24 2.61
C GLY A 138 18.22 13.79 3.75
N LEU A 139 17.74 12.55 3.72
CA LEU A 139 16.91 11.96 4.77
C LEU A 139 17.64 10.77 5.40
N LYS A 140 17.49 10.60 6.71
CA LYS A 140 17.95 9.40 7.44
C LYS A 140 16.78 8.43 7.56
N TYR A 141 17.00 7.18 7.21
CA TYR A 141 15.95 6.15 7.27
C TYR A 141 16.54 4.76 7.46
N THR A 142 15.73 3.85 7.98
CA THR A 142 16.01 2.42 8.01
C THR A 142 15.16 1.71 6.99
N THR A 143 15.67 0.64 6.43
CA THR A 143 14.93 -0.26 5.55
C THR A 143 15.15 -1.72 5.93
N LYS A 144 14.10 -2.52 5.72
CA LYS A 144 14.17 -3.98 5.73
C LYS A 144 13.42 -4.50 4.52
N LEU A 145 13.94 -5.51 3.88
CA LEU A 145 13.33 -6.12 2.70
C LEU A 145 13.04 -7.60 2.99
N GLU A 146 11.77 -7.99 2.92
CA GLU A 146 11.32 -9.35 3.11
C GLU A 146 10.71 -9.89 1.82
N LYS A 147 11.16 -11.07 1.39
CA LYS A 147 10.57 -11.75 0.24
C LYS A 147 9.21 -12.32 0.64
N ILE A 148 8.17 -11.96 -0.10
CA ILE A 148 6.81 -12.48 0.08
C ILE A 148 6.46 -13.41 -1.08
N CYS A 149 5.56 -14.37 -0.87
CA CYS A 149 5.13 -15.35 -1.88
C CYS A 149 6.31 -16.07 -2.57
N PRO A 150 7.26 -16.65 -1.83
CA PRO A 150 8.47 -17.27 -2.40
C PRO A 150 8.17 -18.48 -3.30
N GLU A 151 6.99 -19.07 -3.20
CA GLU A 151 6.48 -20.19 -3.99
C GLU A 151 6.12 -19.79 -5.44
N ILE A 152 5.96 -18.49 -5.74
CA ILE A 152 5.78 -18.01 -7.12
C ILE A 152 7.17 -17.90 -7.77
N LYS A 153 7.57 -18.93 -8.51
CA LYS A 153 8.95 -19.13 -8.98
C LYS A 153 9.46 -18.02 -9.93
N ASP A 154 8.61 -17.47 -10.78
CA ASP A 154 9.05 -16.59 -11.87
C ASP A 154 8.86 -15.09 -11.57
N LYS A 155 8.50 -14.74 -10.34
CA LYS A 155 8.23 -13.34 -9.96
C LYS A 155 8.84 -13.02 -8.60
N GLU A 156 9.65 -11.98 -8.58
CA GLU A 156 10.11 -11.41 -7.32
C GLU A 156 9.03 -10.53 -6.70
N ARG A 157 8.77 -10.75 -5.42
CA ARG A 157 7.83 -9.98 -4.61
C ARG A 157 8.43 -9.73 -3.25
N TYR A 158 8.43 -8.46 -2.87
CA TYR A 158 8.99 -8.02 -1.60
C TYR A 158 8.03 -7.11 -0.86
N MET A 159 8.05 -7.23 0.46
CA MET A 159 7.59 -6.19 1.36
C MET A 159 8.80 -5.33 1.74
N LEU A 160 8.76 -4.06 1.34
CA LEU A 160 9.74 -3.07 1.76
C LEU A 160 9.22 -2.35 3.00
N PHE A 161 9.95 -2.49 4.09
CA PHE A 161 9.79 -1.70 5.31
C PHE A 161 10.67 -0.46 5.19
N LEU A 162 10.11 0.70 5.43
CA LEU A 162 10.84 1.97 5.45
C LEU A 162 10.36 2.80 6.62
N GLN A 163 11.27 3.38 7.38
CA GLN A 163 10.95 4.28 8.48
C GLN A 163 12.03 5.35 8.65
N ASN A 164 11.62 6.56 9.02
CA ASN A 164 12.53 7.64 9.35
C ASN A 164 13.38 7.26 10.59
N GLN A 165 14.66 7.57 10.51
CA GLN A 165 15.57 7.60 11.67
C GLN A 165 15.61 9.02 12.20
N ASN A 166 14.87 9.28 13.25
CA ASN A 166 15.03 10.53 14.02
C ASN A 166 16.25 10.48 14.90
#